data_831f73d01f7e03d6752d1ba26924b231
#
_entry.id   831f73d01f7e03d6752d1ba26924b231
#
_cell.length_a   1.000
_cell.length_b   1.000
_cell.length_c   1.000
_cell.angle_alpha   90.00
_cell.angle_beta   90.00
_cell.angle_gamma   90.00
#
_symmetry.space_group_name_H-M   'P 1'
#
loop_
_entity.id
_entity.type
_entity.pdbx_description
1 polymer ?
#
loop_
_entity_poly.entity_id
_entity_poly.type
_entity_poly.pdbx_seq_one_letter_code
_entity_poly.pdbx_strand_id
1 'polypeptide(L)'
;MSINRNLLIIIFSLLLSVEVQAQQYEPDVLPVTARVDKTCDSIDEPEMKSDSDYMMNESALTVENVLVMLQKYDVKFPKIVLAQALLETGNFSSDLCRVNHNLFGLRHPSDGSYYSFNKWEESVKSYRDDVQYKYTDGDYYAFLSRIGYAEDRNYTSKVRRIANTL
;
A
#
# COMPACT_ATOMS: atom_id res chain seq x y z
N MET A 1 40.18 10.73 26.15
CA MET A 1 39.28 11.59 25.39
C MET A 1 38.00 11.76 26.21
N SER A 2 37.86 12.94 26.85
CA SER A 2 36.83 13.18 27.88
C SER A 2 35.54 13.63 27.23
N ILE A 3 34.48 12.86 27.36
CA ILE A 3 33.15 13.20 26.82
C ILE A 3 32.53 14.24 27.76
N ASN A 4 32.22 15.39 27.19
CA ASN A 4 31.69 16.56 27.89
C ASN A 4 30.28 16.29 28.43
N ARG A 5 30.16 16.17 29.76
CA ARG A 5 28.90 15.83 30.51
C ARG A 5 27.82 16.92 30.42
N ASN A 6 28.08 18.06 29.80
CA ASN A 6 27.13 19.17 29.70
C ASN A 6 26.24 19.18 28.48
N LEU A 7 26.45 18.23 27.53
CA LEU A 7 25.62 18.11 26.33
C LEU A 7 24.38 17.21 26.53
N LEU A 8 24.31 16.44 27.62
CA LEU A 8 23.22 15.50 27.92
C LEU A 8 22.03 16.12 28.65
N ILE A 9 22.14 17.34 29.14
CA ILE A 9 21.10 18.00 29.97
C ILE A 9 20.15 18.86 29.11
N ILE A 10 20.54 19.24 27.89
CA ILE A 10 19.72 20.11 27.04
C ILE A 10 18.68 19.34 26.22
N ILE A 11 18.83 18.02 26.05
CA ILE A 11 17.89 17.20 25.25
C ILE A 11 16.68 16.72 26.06
N PHE A 12 16.72 16.82 27.42
CA PHE A 12 15.63 16.30 28.27
C PHE A 12 14.58 17.35 28.69
N SER A 13 14.73 18.62 28.32
CA SER A 13 13.80 19.69 28.72
C SER A 13 12.83 20.16 27.64
N LEU A 14 12.77 19.50 26.45
CA LEU A 14 11.91 19.88 25.35
C LEU A 14 10.78 18.88 25.03
N LEU A 15 10.50 17.93 25.93
CA LEU A 15 9.49 16.89 25.78
C LEU A 15 8.30 17.01 26.75
N LEU A 16 8.02 18.20 27.29
CA LEU A 16 6.87 18.42 28.19
C LEU A 16 6.16 19.71 27.79
N SER A 17 5.28 19.65 26.80
CA SER A 17 4.05 20.46 26.69
C SER A 17 3.41 20.29 25.31
N VAL A 18 2.72 19.18 25.10
CA VAL A 18 1.57 19.13 24.19
C VAL A 18 0.40 18.57 24.99
N GLU A 19 -0.31 19.47 25.67
CA GLU A 19 -1.65 19.19 26.20
C GLU A 19 -2.61 19.13 25.01
N VAL A 20 -3.11 17.93 24.74
CA VAL A 20 -4.24 17.72 23.80
C VAL A 20 -5.50 18.09 24.56
N GLN A 21 -6.06 19.27 24.25
CA GLN A 21 -7.43 19.63 24.63
C GLN A 21 -8.39 18.77 23.80
N ALA A 22 -8.98 17.77 24.43
CA ALA A 22 -10.13 17.06 23.92
C ALA A 22 -11.35 18.00 24.02
N GLN A 23 -11.78 18.53 22.89
CA GLN A 23 -13.01 19.27 22.77
C GLN A 23 -14.17 18.27 22.75
N GLN A 24 -14.94 18.25 23.85
CA GLN A 24 -16.21 17.51 23.95
C GLN A 24 -17.20 18.09 22.94
N TYR A 25 -17.60 17.30 21.97
CA TYR A 25 -18.72 17.56 21.08
C TYR A 25 -19.98 16.99 21.73
N GLU A 26 -20.85 17.84 22.28
CA GLU A 26 -22.21 17.48 22.65
C GLU A 26 -23.11 17.61 21.42
N PRO A 27 -23.90 16.58 21.08
CA PRO A 27 -24.92 16.72 20.03
C PRO A 27 -26.17 17.39 20.58
N ASP A 28 -26.52 18.54 20.02
CA ASP A 28 -27.80 19.20 20.24
C ASP A 28 -28.95 18.29 19.76
N VAL A 29 -29.73 17.80 20.72
CA VAL A 29 -30.97 17.08 20.46
C VAL A 29 -32.11 18.09 20.32
N LEU A 30 -32.56 18.34 19.11
CA LEU A 30 -33.81 19.08 18.86
C LEU A 30 -35.04 18.13 18.97
N PRO A 31 -36.13 18.56 19.57
CA PRO A 31 -37.32 17.72 19.77
C PRO A 31 -38.11 17.56 18.47
N VAL A 32 -38.35 16.31 18.10
CA VAL A 32 -39.26 15.92 17.02
C VAL A 32 -40.70 16.02 17.51
N THR A 33 -41.44 17.02 17.04
CA THR A 33 -42.90 16.99 17.08
C THR A 33 -43.46 16.76 15.68
N ALA A 34 -44.29 15.74 15.63
CA ALA A 34 -44.95 15.10 14.52
C ALA A 34 -45.66 16.01 13.50
N ARG A 35 -45.65 15.56 12.23
CA ARG A 35 -46.88 15.36 11.45
C ARG A 35 -46.63 14.37 10.32
N VAL A 36 -47.41 13.33 10.34
CA VAL A 36 -47.55 12.35 9.26
C VAL A 36 -48.36 12.99 8.17
N ASP A 37 -47.81 13.08 6.96
CA ASP A 37 -48.60 13.16 5.75
C ASP A 37 -48.07 12.18 4.72
N LYS A 38 -48.96 11.31 4.25
CA LYS A 38 -48.72 10.25 3.28
C LYS A 38 -48.70 10.84 1.88
N THR A 39 -47.58 10.77 1.20
CA THR A 39 -47.57 10.63 -0.27
C THR A 39 -46.42 9.74 -0.63
N CYS A 40 -46.73 8.59 -1.26
CA CYS A 40 -45.82 7.68 -1.89
C CYS A 40 -45.20 8.38 -3.13
N ASP A 41 -43.89 8.64 -3.07
CA ASP A 41 -43.08 8.74 -4.25
C ASP A 41 -41.83 7.88 -3.99
N SER A 42 -41.63 6.92 -4.87
CA SER A 42 -40.53 5.97 -4.90
C SER A 42 -39.19 6.72 -5.04
N ILE A 43 -38.48 6.89 -3.92
CA ILE A 43 -37.09 7.30 -3.93
C ILE A 43 -36.30 5.98 -3.99
N ASP A 44 -35.65 5.73 -5.11
CA ASP A 44 -34.63 4.71 -5.24
C ASP A 44 -33.57 4.92 -4.15
N GLU A 45 -33.62 4.12 -3.09
CA GLU A 45 -32.51 4.05 -2.14
C GLU A 45 -31.27 3.57 -2.90
N PRO A 46 -30.11 4.22 -2.74
CA PRO A 46 -28.88 3.67 -3.25
C PRO A 46 -28.64 2.33 -2.57
N GLU A 47 -28.63 1.25 -3.35
CA GLU A 47 -28.28 -0.10 -2.89
C GLU A 47 -27.00 -0.02 -2.05
N MET A 48 -27.16 -0.22 -0.75
CA MET A 48 -26.06 -0.35 0.19
C MET A 48 -25.37 -1.67 -0.16
N LYS A 49 -24.28 -1.59 -0.94
CA LYS A 49 -23.45 -2.75 -1.27
C LYS A 49 -23.08 -3.43 0.03
N SER A 50 -23.42 -4.72 0.14
CA SER A 50 -23.15 -5.51 1.34
C SER A 50 -21.65 -5.62 1.59
N ASP A 51 -21.24 -5.76 2.86
CA ASP A 51 -19.84 -6.00 3.23
C ASP A 51 -19.25 -7.24 2.51
N SER A 52 -20.09 -8.17 2.05
CA SER A 52 -19.68 -9.31 1.24
C SER A 52 -19.23 -8.92 -0.17
N ASP A 53 -19.82 -7.89 -0.79
CA ASP A 53 -19.41 -7.38 -2.11
C ASP A 53 -18.08 -6.63 -2.03
N TYR A 54 -17.82 -5.96 -0.92
CA TYR A 54 -16.53 -5.32 -0.68
C TYR A 54 -15.41 -6.34 -0.47
N MET A 55 -15.69 -7.43 0.27
CA MET A 55 -14.74 -8.52 0.50
C MET A 55 -14.44 -9.36 -0.76
N MET A 56 -15.42 -9.52 -1.66
CA MET A 56 -15.20 -10.23 -2.93
C MET A 56 -14.35 -9.43 -3.91
N ASN A 57 -14.42 -8.11 -3.84
CA ASN A 57 -13.62 -7.23 -4.71
C ASN A 57 -12.15 -7.10 -4.26
N GLU A 58 -11.83 -7.32 -2.97
CA GLU A 58 -10.44 -7.33 -2.46
C GLU A 58 -9.59 -8.49 -3.04
N SER A 59 -10.22 -9.60 -3.42
CA SER A 59 -9.54 -10.76 -4.01
C SER A 59 -9.32 -10.66 -5.52
N ALA A 60 -9.96 -9.72 -6.20
CA ALA A 60 -9.74 -9.52 -7.64
C ALA A 60 -8.39 -8.85 -7.90
N LEU A 61 -7.63 -9.38 -8.86
CA LEU A 61 -6.36 -8.77 -9.25
C LEU A 61 -6.61 -7.59 -10.18
N THR A 62 -6.73 -6.40 -9.60
CA THR A 62 -6.89 -5.11 -10.30
C THR A 62 -5.82 -4.11 -9.83
N VAL A 63 -5.63 -3.04 -10.60
CA VAL A 63 -4.69 -1.96 -10.24
C VAL A 63 -5.06 -1.36 -8.88
N GLU A 64 -6.35 -1.12 -8.65
CA GLU A 64 -6.89 -0.54 -7.42
C GLU A 64 -6.64 -1.47 -6.23
N ASN A 65 -6.95 -2.76 -6.37
CA ASN A 65 -6.77 -3.73 -5.30
C ASN A 65 -5.29 -3.98 -4.98
N VAL A 66 -4.40 -3.99 -5.98
CA VAL A 66 -2.96 -4.06 -5.75
C VAL A 66 -2.48 -2.84 -4.99
N LEU A 67 -2.96 -1.63 -5.33
CA LEU A 67 -2.61 -0.41 -4.61
C LEU A 67 -3.06 -0.47 -3.14
N VAL A 68 -4.29 -0.94 -2.88
CA VAL A 68 -4.82 -1.16 -1.52
C VAL A 68 -3.93 -2.13 -0.74
N MET A 69 -3.51 -3.25 -1.35
CA MET A 69 -2.64 -4.22 -0.70
C MET A 69 -1.22 -3.69 -0.45
N LEU A 70 -0.67 -2.90 -1.36
CA LEU A 70 0.61 -2.22 -1.15
C LEU A 70 0.55 -1.30 0.08
N GLN A 71 -0.54 -0.57 0.27
CA GLN A 71 -0.77 0.28 1.43
C GLN A 71 -0.98 -0.56 2.71
N LYS A 72 -1.82 -1.59 2.64
CA LYS A 72 -2.12 -2.50 3.77
C LYS A 72 -0.86 -3.16 4.33
N TYR A 73 0.09 -3.53 3.48
CA TYR A 73 1.37 -4.12 3.89
C TYR A 73 2.48 -3.09 4.15
N ASP A 74 2.15 -1.78 4.20
CA ASP A 74 3.11 -0.70 4.43
C ASP A 74 4.29 -0.71 3.45
N VAL A 75 4.00 -1.00 2.18
CA VAL A 75 5.00 -0.96 1.11
C VAL A 75 5.31 0.49 0.78
N LYS A 76 6.58 0.88 0.90
CA LYS A 76 7.05 2.22 0.55
C LYS A 76 6.97 2.43 -0.97
N PHE A 77 6.67 3.66 -1.37
CA PHE A 77 6.56 4.04 -2.80
C PHE A 77 5.56 3.19 -3.59
N PRO A 78 4.31 3.04 -3.10
CA PRO A 78 3.35 2.09 -3.67
C PRO A 78 3.11 2.30 -5.17
N LYS A 79 3.15 3.54 -5.65
CA LYS A 79 3.02 3.87 -7.07
C LYS A 79 4.17 3.31 -7.93
N ILE A 80 5.41 3.36 -7.43
CA ILE A 80 6.57 2.78 -8.13
C ILE A 80 6.49 1.26 -8.11
N VAL A 81 6.12 0.67 -6.97
CA VAL A 81 6.01 -0.79 -6.82
C VAL A 81 4.85 -1.35 -7.63
N LEU A 82 3.72 -0.63 -7.72
CA LEU A 82 2.63 -0.99 -8.65
C LEU A 82 3.11 -0.97 -10.11
N ALA A 83 3.89 0.05 -10.50
CA ALA A 83 4.46 0.11 -11.85
C ALA A 83 5.43 -1.05 -12.14
N GLN A 84 6.18 -1.53 -11.13
CA GLN A 84 6.98 -2.75 -11.25
C GLN A 84 6.08 -3.97 -11.49
N ALA A 85 5.03 -4.17 -10.68
CA ALA A 85 4.11 -5.28 -10.86
C ALA A 85 3.48 -5.30 -12.27
N LEU A 86 3.05 -4.14 -12.77
CA LEU A 86 2.52 -4.01 -14.14
C LEU A 86 3.56 -4.35 -15.21
N LEU A 87 4.80 -3.92 -15.04
CA LEU A 87 5.88 -4.21 -15.98
C LEU A 87 6.23 -5.70 -15.99
N GLU A 88 6.43 -6.31 -14.81
CA GLU A 88 6.82 -7.72 -14.64
C GLU A 88 5.75 -8.68 -15.16
N THR A 89 4.49 -8.31 -15.03
CA THR A 89 3.38 -9.19 -15.37
C THR A 89 2.75 -8.90 -16.73
N GLY A 90 3.23 -7.88 -17.44
CA GLY A 90 2.55 -7.42 -18.66
C GLY A 90 1.10 -7.04 -18.40
N ASN A 91 0.84 -6.16 -17.45
CA ASN A 91 -0.49 -5.76 -16.99
C ASN A 91 -1.32 -6.95 -16.46
N PHE A 92 -0.73 -7.76 -15.58
CA PHE A 92 -1.33 -8.94 -14.93
C PHE A 92 -1.72 -10.08 -15.90
N SER A 93 -1.11 -10.13 -17.10
CA SER A 93 -1.47 -11.11 -18.13
C SER A 93 -0.51 -12.30 -18.22
N SER A 94 0.69 -12.24 -17.61
CA SER A 94 1.69 -13.30 -17.70
C SER A 94 1.26 -14.59 -16.98
N ASP A 95 1.75 -15.74 -17.44
CA ASP A 95 1.49 -17.03 -16.79
C ASP A 95 2.06 -17.07 -15.35
N LEU A 96 3.23 -16.48 -15.13
CA LEU A 96 3.81 -16.37 -13.79
C LEU A 96 2.87 -15.64 -12.81
N CYS A 97 2.20 -14.59 -13.29
CA CYS A 97 1.21 -13.87 -12.50
C CYS A 97 -0.05 -14.71 -12.26
N ARG A 98 -0.59 -15.32 -13.32
CA ARG A 98 -1.91 -15.99 -13.29
C ARG A 98 -1.87 -17.35 -12.61
N VAL A 99 -0.78 -18.10 -12.77
CA VAL A 99 -0.62 -19.47 -12.26
C VAL A 99 0.12 -19.49 -10.93
N ASN A 100 1.19 -18.71 -10.81
CA ASN A 100 2.02 -18.67 -9.61
C ASN A 100 1.68 -17.52 -8.67
N HIS A 101 0.74 -16.64 -9.03
CA HIS A 101 0.35 -15.45 -8.27
C HIS A 101 1.54 -14.54 -7.88
N ASN A 102 2.60 -14.56 -8.70
CA ASN A 102 3.84 -13.85 -8.47
C ASN A 102 3.89 -12.57 -9.31
N LEU A 103 3.57 -11.44 -8.67
CA LEU A 103 3.46 -10.14 -9.35
C LEU A 103 4.82 -9.49 -9.66
N PHE A 104 5.89 -9.95 -9.03
CA PHE A 104 7.18 -9.26 -9.04
C PHE A 104 8.32 -10.12 -9.59
N GLY A 105 8.03 -11.31 -10.11
CA GLY A 105 9.06 -12.22 -10.58
C GLY A 105 10.01 -12.69 -9.48
N LEU A 106 9.53 -12.77 -8.23
CA LEU A 106 10.33 -13.17 -7.08
C LEU A 106 10.86 -14.59 -7.23
N ARG A 107 12.12 -14.79 -6.82
CA ARG A 107 12.83 -16.06 -6.93
C ARG A 107 13.41 -16.49 -5.59
N HIS A 108 13.43 -17.81 -5.38
CA HIS A 108 14.13 -18.41 -4.24
C HIS A 108 15.64 -18.15 -4.35
N PRO A 109 16.27 -17.61 -3.28
CA PRO A 109 17.71 -17.36 -3.29
C PRO A 109 18.55 -18.64 -3.40
N SER A 110 17.97 -19.78 -3.01
CA SER A 110 18.67 -21.08 -2.93
C SER A 110 18.93 -21.71 -4.31
N ASP A 111 17.97 -21.61 -5.24
CA ASP A 111 17.99 -22.32 -6.51
C ASP A 111 17.54 -21.48 -7.71
N GLY A 112 17.11 -20.25 -7.47
CA GLY A 112 16.65 -19.32 -8.50
C GLY A 112 15.26 -19.67 -9.10
N SER A 113 14.55 -20.68 -8.55
CA SER A 113 13.18 -20.99 -8.97
C SER A 113 12.23 -19.87 -8.58
N TYR A 114 11.15 -19.70 -9.34
CA TYR A 114 10.14 -18.69 -9.00
C TYR A 114 9.34 -19.11 -7.78
N TYR A 115 9.00 -18.13 -6.93
CA TYR A 115 7.98 -18.32 -5.89
C TYR A 115 6.62 -18.61 -6.52
N SER A 116 5.87 -19.49 -5.88
CA SER A 116 4.46 -19.73 -6.15
C SER A 116 3.66 -19.47 -4.88
N PHE A 117 2.64 -18.64 -4.98
CA PHE A 117 1.80 -18.23 -3.87
C PHE A 117 0.38 -18.79 -4.03
N ASN A 118 -0.35 -18.93 -2.93
CA ASN A 118 -1.76 -19.32 -2.98
C ASN A 118 -2.65 -18.16 -3.45
N LYS A 119 -2.24 -16.94 -3.14
CA LYS A 119 -2.93 -15.70 -3.51
C LYS A 119 -1.91 -14.64 -3.93
N TRP A 120 -2.28 -13.77 -4.86
CA TRP A 120 -1.40 -12.71 -5.36
C TRP A 120 -0.99 -11.71 -4.27
N GLU A 121 -1.83 -11.50 -3.24
CA GLU A 121 -1.54 -10.61 -2.11
C GLU A 121 -0.30 -11.07 -1.31
N GLU A 122 -0.04 -12.37 -1.28
CA GLU A 122 1.15 -12.93 -0.64
C GLU A 122 2.43 -12.48 -1.33
N SER A 123 2.40 -12.31 -2.66
CA SER A 123 3.55 -11.79 -3.39
C SER A 123 3.87 -10.33 -3.05
N VAL A 124 2.85 -9.52 -2.72
CA VAL A 124 3.03 -8.14 -2.24
C VAL A 124 3.74 -8.13 -0.89
N LYS A 125 3.32 -9.02 0.02
CA LYS A 125 3.97 -9.17 1.32
C LYS A 125 5.42 -9.63 1.16
N SER A 126 5.68 -10.63 0.32
CA SER A 126 7.05 -11.12 0.05
C SER A 126 7.92 -10.06 -0.60
N TYR A 127 7.38 -9.23 -1.50
CA TYR A 127 8.13 -8.11 -2.05
C TYR A 127 8.62 -7.15 -0.95
N ARG A 128 7.78 -6.80 0.00
CA ARG A 128 8.19 -5.98 1.16
C ARG A 128 9.30 -6.67 1.96
N ASP A 129 9.11 -7.95 2.27
CA ASP A 129 9.97 -8.69 3.18
C ASP A 129 11.30 -9.10 2.54
N ASP A 130 11.34 -9.42 1.23
CA ASP A 130 12.52 -9.96 0.54
C ASP A 130 13.28 -8.92 -0.28
N VAL A 131 12.61 -7.86 -0.72
CA VAL A 131 13.21 -6.82 -1.57
C VAL A 131 13.32 -5.50 -0.82
N GLN A 132 12.20 -4.98 -0.35
CA GLN A 132 12.15 -3.61 0.17
C GLN A 132 12.84 -3.45 1.53
N TYR A 133 13.02 -4.54 2.31
CA TYR A 133 13.79 -4.49 3.56
C TYR A 133 15.23 -3.99 3.36
N LYS A 134 15.78 -4.11 2.14
CA LYS A 134 17.14 -3.63 1.76
C LYS A 134 17.17 -2.13 1.51
N TYR A 135 16.00 -1.49 1.41
CA TYR A 135 15.92 -0.04 1.17
C TYR A 135 16.12 0.72 2.47
N THR A 136 17.10 1.61 2.48
CA THR A 136 17.38 2.50 3.61
C THR A 136 16.84 3.90 3.37
N ASP A 137 17.32 4.56 2.30
CA ASP A 137 16.99 5.95 1.97
C ASP A 137 17.26 6.29 0.50
N GLY A 138 16.92 7.51 0.09
CA GLY A 138 17.25 8.09 -1.20
C GLY A 138 16.26 7.78 -2.33
N ASP A 139 16.71 7.90 -3.57
CA ASP A 139 15.89 7.63 -4.76
C ASP A 139 15.62 6.14 -4.92
N TYR A 140 14.33 5.77 -5.00
CA TYR A 140 13.93 4.36 -5.06
C TYR A 140 14.32 3.68 -6.37
N TYR A 141 14.38 4.41 -7.48
CA TYR A 141 14.86 3.86 -8.76
C TYR A 141 16.37 3.59 -8.72
N ALA A 142 17.14 4.46 -8.07
CA ALA A 142 18.57 4.23 -7.82
C ALA A 142 18.78 3.01 -6.92
N PHE A 143 17.94 2.82 -5.90
CA PHE A 143 17.94 1.62 -5.07
C PHE A 143 17.70 0.35 -5.90
N LEU A 144 16.68 0.31 -6.76
CA LEU A 144 16.39 -0.85 -7.61
C LEU A 144 17.57 -1.20 -8.53
N SER A 145 18.23 -0.18 -9.09
CA SER A 145 19.43 -0.38 -9.91
C SER A 145 20.60 -0.91 -9.07
N ARG A 146 20.80 -0.39 -7.87
CA ARG A 146 21.90 -0.77 -6.97
C ARG A 146 21.80 -2.22 -6.51
N ILE A 147 20.60 -2.71 -6.23
CA ILE A 147 20.38 -4.12 -5.82
C ILE A 147 20.36 -5.09 -7.00
N GLY A 148 20.48 -4.59 -8.24
CA GLY A 148 20.38 -5.43 -9.43
C GLY A 148 19.03 -6.10 -9.58
N TYR A 149 17.93 -5.37 -9.32
CA TYR A 149 16.57 -5.94 -9.35
C TYR A 149 16.23 -6.61 -10.68
N ALA A 150 16.70 -6.05 -11.79
CA ALA A 150 16.56 -6.61 -13.12
C ALA A 150 17.87 -6.49 -13.91
N GLU A 151 18.09 -7.43 -14.85
CA GLU A 151 19.26 -7.44 -15.75
C GLU A 151 19.16 -6.35 -16.82
N ASP A 152 17.94 -5.92 -17.16
CA ASP A 152 17.71 -4.86 -18.15
C ASP A 152 18.16 -3.49 -17.63
N ARG A 153 19.17 -2.92 -18.27
CA ARG A 153 19.71 -1.59 -17.92
C ARG A 153 18.69 -0.46 -18.02
N ASN A 154 17.62 -0.65 -18.80
CA ASN A 154 16.53 0.31 -18.99
C ASN A 154 15.36 0.07 -18.05
N TYR A 155 15.47 -0.90 -17.13
CA TYR A 155 14.39 -1.31 -16.24
C TYR A 155 13.75 -0.14 -15.50
N THR A 156 14.54 0.63 -14.76
CA THR A 156 14.05 1.75 -13.97
C THR A 156 13.41 2.86 -14.80
N SER A 157 13.89 3.06 -16.03
CA SER A 157 13.27 4.01 -16.97
C SER A 157 11.90 3.52 -17.46
N LYS A 158 11.74 2.21 -17.68
CA LYS A 158 10.45 1.60 -18.01
C LYS A 158 9.46 1.71 -16.85
N VAL A 159 9.89 1.36 -15.62
CA VAL A 159 9.08 1.51 -14.40
C VAL A 159 8.65 2.96 -14.21
N ARG A 160 9.57 3.93 -14.35
CA ARG A 160 9.26 5.36 -14.20
C ARG A 160 8.21 5.81 -15.22
N ARG A 161 8.28 5.33 -16.46
CA ARG A 161 7.30 5.66 -17.50
C ARG A 161 5.90 5.18 -17.09
N ILE A 162 5.77 3.94 -16.63
CA ILE A 162 4.49 3.40 -16.16
C ILE A 162 4.02 4.17 -14.92
N ALA A 163 4.90 4.38 -13.93
CA ALA A 163 4.53 5.12 -12.73
C ALA A 163 3.99 6.54 -13.02
N ASN A 164 4.47 7.19 -14.07
CA ASN A 164 4.00 8.52 -14.46
C ASN A 164 2.60 8.51 -15.11
N THR A 165 2.09 7.34 -15.52
CA THR A 165 0.74 7.20 -16.11
C THR A 165 -0.31 6.77 -15.08
N LEU A 166 0.10 6.34 -13.91
CA LEU A 166 -0.75 5.99 -12.77
C LEU A 166 -1.10 7.25 -11.95
#